data_f7991855a32ed042f8d74dc9997ab652
#
_entry.id   f7991855a32ed042f8d74dc9997ab652
#
_cell.length_a   1.000
_cell.length_b   1.000
_cell.length_c   1.000
_cell.angle_alpha   90.00
_cell.angle_beta   90.00
_cell.angle_gamma   90.00
#
_symmetry.space_group_name_H-M   'P 1'
#
loop_
_entity.id
_entity.type
_entity.pdbx_description
1 polymer ?
#
loop_
_entity_poly.entity_id
_entity_poly.type
_entity_poly.pdbx_seq_one_letter_code
_entity_poly.pdbx_strand_id
1 'polypeptide(L)'
;MENRVTLTALGIGVLALVFFLAGIGKPPMLIFDEPLYVDGARSLLSGSQDLNPEHPPLAKFFIAAAIKVAGDNAFGWRMAGATFGALTLVAIFFWTYLLLRDYTLALTAAGLTFLNNFLFVMSRVAMLDVFYFAFVMWGILAFTAAALLEMSVARRRTLLGVSGLLFGLGTACKWNAVVTLCAVGLVAAVLYLRNTHGFRSIGLTTLGAALIFVPIATYVLAYLPLCYRFHRAFSVTELVEMNMFIWRYHVACPGNPALDVHWSRWFFRATPERGLSYLMGNFVVVWLGFVALAVCAWRFLRSFALPEGLVTLFYAVNLLQWVLIPQKRLVYYYYYPPAMFLGVAITVVLWRMPSRRLFGVRLSVLLLVAAAIFFLYCYPRMAALESPYDCMFGCWS
;
A
#
# COMPACT_ATOMS: atom_id res chain seq x y z
N MET A 1 -20.68 20.43 1.18
CA MET A 1 -19.72 19.63 1.96
C MET A 1 -18.92 18.69 1.06
N GLU A 2 -19.54 18.01 0.11
CA GLU A 2 -18.87 17.09 -0.85
C GLU A 2 -17.78 17.78 -1.69
N ASN A 3 -18.04 18.96 -2.26
CA ASN A 3 -17.05 19.71 -3.02
C ASN A 3 -15.78 20.03 -2.21
N ARG A 4 -15.93 20.35 -0.91
CA ARG A 4 -14.79 20.62 -0.03
C ARG A 4 -13.93 19.36 0.18
N VAL A 5 -14.55 18.22 0.41
CA VAL A 5 -13.85 16.94 0.61
C VAL A 5 -13.07 16.55 -0.66
N THR A 6 -13.72 16.68 -1.83
CA THR A 6 -13.07 16.38 -3.13
C THR A 6 -11.93 17.33 -3.43
N LEU A 7 -12.10 18.64 -3.25
CA LEU A 7 -11.04 19.63 -3.46
C LEU A 7 -9.85 19.40 -2.52
N THR A 8 -10.14 19.03 -1.28
CA THR A 8 -9.08 18.69 -0.32
C THR A 8 -8.32 17.44 -0.74
N ALA A 9 -9.02 16.40 -1.18
CA ALA A 9 -8.38 15.18 -1.67
C ALA A 9 -7.46 15.44 -2.87
N LEU A 10 -7.90 16.28 -3.82
CA LEU A 10 -7.08 16.73 -4.94
C LEU A 10 -5.86 17.51 -4.45
N GLY A 11 -6.05 18.45 -3.51
CA GLY A 11 -4.96 19.21 -2.91
C GLY A 11 -3.93 18.31 -2.21
N ILE A 12 -4.38 17.32 -1.43
CA ILE A 12 -3.52 16.30 -0.80
C ILE A 12 -2.73 15.55 -1.88
N GLY A 13 -3.39 15.07 -2.93
CA GLY A 13 -2.76 14.34 -4.02
C GLY A 13 -1.69 15.16 -4.74
N VAL A 14 -1.99 16.41 -5.10
CA VAL A 14 -1.05 17.31 -5.77
C VAL A 14 0.14 17.64 -4.87
N LEU A 15 -0.10 18.02 -3.61
CA LEU A 15 0.97 18.33 -2.65
C LEU A 15 1.88 17.12 -2.39
N ALA A 16 1.30 15.92 -2.20
CA ALA A 16 2.05 14.70 -2.02
C ALA A 16 2.89 14.37 -3.26
N LEU A 17 2.30 14.47 -4.46
CA LEU A 17 3.02 14.21 -5.70
C LEU A 17 4.20 15.16 -5.89
N VAL A 18 4.00 16.45 -5.73
CA VAL A 18 5.07 17.47 -5.82
C VAL A 18 6.18 17.18 -4.81
N PHE A 19 5.81 16.84 -3.57
CA PHE A 19 6.76 16.55 -2.50
C PHE A 19 7.54 15.25 -2.78
N PHE A 20 6.90 14.21 -3.27
CA PHE A 20 7.57 12.94 -3.61
C PHE A 20 8.48 13.08 -4.83
N LEU A 21 8.11 13.92 -5.82
CA LEU A 21 8.93 14.20 -6.99
C LEU A 21 10.15 15.10 -6.68
N ALA A 22 10.08 15.92 -5.63
CA ALA A 22 11.16 16.83 -5.27
C ALA A 22 12.45 16.04 -4.96
N GLY A 23 13.48 16.18 -5.80
CA GLY A 23 14.76 15.50 -5.66
C GLY A 23 14.71 13.98 -5.82
N ILE A 24 13.69 13.41 -6.50
CA ILE A 24 13.50 11.96 -6.66
C ILE A 24 14.64 11.30 -7.47
N GLY A 25 15.38 12.08 -8.27
CA GLY A 25 16.56 11.60 -8.99
C GLY A 25 17.78 11.29 -8.08
N LYS A 26 17.65 11.49 -6.77
CA LYS A 26 18.69 11.12 -5.79
C LYS A 26 18.27 9.87 -5.01
N PRO A 27 19.22 8.94 -4.79
CA PRO A 27 20.56 8.84 -5.39
C PRO A 27 20.45 8.52 -6.89
N PRO A 28 21.47 8.83 -7.72
CA PRO A 28 21.42 8.58 -9.18
C PRO A 28 21.55 7.11 -9.56
N MET A 29 21.93 6.25 -8.62
CA MET A 29 22.05 4.81 -8.80
C MET A 29 20.76 4.08 -8.41
N LEU A 30 20.61 2.84 -8.86
CA LEU A 30 19.54 1.94 -8.46
C LEU A 30 19.78 1.45 -7.02
N ILE A 31 18.71 1.46 -6.21
CA ILE A 31 18.70 1.08 -4.79
C ILE A 31 17.60 0.06 -4.50
N PHE A 32 17.63 -0.64 -3.37
CA PHE A 32 16.72 -1.72 -3.01
C PHE A 32 16.68 -2.80 -4.09
N ASP A 33 15.48 -3.23 -4.49
CA ASP A 33 15.28 -4.17 -5.60
C ASP A 33 15.01 -3.45 -6.94
N GLU A 34 15.27 -2.12 -7.03
CA GLU A 34 15.16 -1.37 -8.29
C GLU A 34 15.92 -2.02 -9.46
N PRO A 35 17.14 -2.59 -9.27
CA PRO A 35 17.83 -3.27 -10.36
C PRO A 35 16.97 -4.33 -11.03
N LEU A 36 16.24 -5.14 -10.25
CA LEU A 36 15.39 -6.20 -10.78
C LEU A 36 14.20 -5.63 -11.57
N TYR A 37 13.56 -4.59 -11.05
CA TYR A 37 12.31 -4.05 -11.62
C TYR A 37 12.57 -3.08 -12.77
N VAL A 38 13.62 -2.28 -12.69
CA VAL A 38 14.02 -1.36 -13.78
C VAL A 38 14.57 -2.15 -14.96
N ASP A 39 15.37 -3.20 -14.74
CA ASP A 39 15.83 -4.06 -15.82
C ASP A 39 14.68 -4.85 -16.45
N GLY A 40 13.72 -5.30 -15.64
CA GLY A 40 12.46 -5.86 -16.14
C GLY A 40 11.67 -4.85 -17.01
N ALA A 41 11.63 -3.58 -16.61
CA ALA A 41 10.97 -2.52 -17.38
C ALA A 41 11.74 -2.19 -18.69
N ARG A 42 13.08 -2.16 -18.66
CA ARG A 42 13.93 -1.99 -19.84
C ARG A 42 13.74 -3.14 -20.83
N SER A 43 13.63 -4.36 -20.31
CA SER A 43 13.37 -5.55 -21.16
C SER A 43 12.00 -5.47 -21.84
N LEU A 44 10.98 -4.94 -21.16
CA LEU A 44 9.68 -4.66 -21.78
C LEU A 44 9.78 -3.61 -22.89
N LEU A 45 10.64 -2.61 -22.77
CA LEU A 45 10.85 -1.59 -23.79
C LEU A 45 11.64 -2.13 -24.99
N SER A 46 12.69 -2.92 -24.76
CA SER A 46 13.51 -3.51 -25.82
C SER A 46 12.83 -4.71 -26.51
N GLY A 47 12.02 -5.48 -25.79
CA GLY A 47 11.42 -6.72 -26.27
C GLY A 47 12.42 -7.88 -26.39
N SER A 48 13.54 -7.82 -25.69
CA SER A 48 14.61 -8.83 -25.78
C SER A 48 14.23 -10.14 -25.08
N GLN A 49 14.07 -10.09 -23.76
CA GLN A 49 13.68 -11.23 -22.93
C GLN A 49 13.10 -10.72 -21.63
N ASP A 50 12.25 -11.51 -20.95
CA ASP A 50 11.73 -11.16 -19.64
C ASP A 50 12.83 -11.32 -18.57
N LEU A 51 13.36 -10.20 -18.08
CA LEU A 51 14.43 -10.18 -17.06
C LEU A 51 13.91 -10.23 -15.62
N ASN A 52 12.60 -10.17 -15.41
CA ASN A 52 12.02 -10.27 -14.08
C ASN A 52 10.72 -11.11 -14.12
N PRO A 53 10.81 -12.40 -14.50
CA PRO A 53 9.65 -13.29 -14.59
C PRO A 53 9.10 -13.72 -13.22
N GLU A 54 9.84 -13.49 -12.13
CA GLU A 54 9.47 -13.86 -10.77
C GLU A 54 8.36 -13.00 -10.15
N HIS A 55 7.89 -11.98 -10.85
CA HIS A 55 6.78 -11.13 -10.44
C HIS A 55 5.79 -10.88 -11.58
N PRO A 56 4.48 -10.68 -11.27
CA PRO A 56 3.50 -10.28 -12.26
C PRO A 56 3.91 -9.00 -13.02
N PRO A 57 3.39 -8.75 -14.23
CA PRO A 57 3.98 -7.77 -15.14
C PRO A 57 3.55 -6.32 -14.93
N LEU A 58 2.37 -6.05 -14.33
CA LEU A 58 1.72 -4.73 -14.45
C LEU A 58 2.54 -3.58 -13.86
N ALA A 59 3.16 -3.76 -12.70
CA ALA A 59 3.99 -2.70 -12.09
C ALA A 59 5.21 -2.36 -12.97
N LYS A 60 5.81 -3.36 -13.61
CA LYS A 60 6.93 -3.15 -14.56
C LYS A 60 6.50 -2.36 -15.79
N PHE A 61 5.25 -2.52 -16.25
CA PHE A 61 4.70 -1.67 -17.32
C PHE A 61 4.57 -0.21 -16.90
N PHE A 62 4.20 0.08 -15.65
CA PHE A 62 4.17 1.47 -15.17
C PHE A 62 5.57 2.09 -15.11
N ILE A 63 6.57 1.32 -14.66
CA ILE A 63 7.97 1.77 -14.67
C ILE A 63 8.45 1.98 -16.12
N ALA A 64 8.16 1.04 -17.02
CA ALA A 64 8.51 1.16 -18.43
C ALA A 64 7.87 2.38 -19.11
N ALA A 65 6.58 2.63 -18.82
CA ALA A 65 5.89 3.83 -19.32
C ALA A 65 6.54 5.12 -18.80
N ALA A 66 6.93 5.15 -17.53
CA ALA A 66 7.61 6.29 -16.93
C ALA A 66 9.00 6.53 -17.56
N ILE A 67 9.78 5.46 -17.79
CA ILE A 67 11.07 5.54 -18.51
C ILE A 67 10.87 6.08 -19.92
N LYS A 68 9.84 5.62 -20.63
CA LYS A 68 9.53 6.08 -21.98
C LYS A 68 9.20 7.57 -22.03
N VAL A 69 8.55 8.11 -21.00
CA VAL A 69 8.13 9.54 -20.93
C VAL A 69 9.24 10.44 -20.42
N ALA A 70 9.96 10.03 -19.39
CA ALA A 70 10.90 10.87 -18.64
C ALA A 70 12.39 10.48 -18.82
N GLY A 71 12.66 9.47 -19.67
CA GLY A 71 14.01 8.97 -19.93
C GLY A 71 14.45 7.88 -18.96
N ASP A 72 15.46 7.09 -19.40
CA ASP A 72 16.06 6.02 -18.59
C ASP A 72 17.09 6.61 -17.61
N ASN A 73 16.59 7.19 -16.55
CA ASN A 73 17.34 7.81 -15.48
C ASN A 73 16.58 7.70 -14.15
N ALA A 74 17.23 8.08 -13.05
CA ALA A 74 16.67 7.92 -11.71
C ALA A 74 15.30 8.63 -11.51
N PHE A 75 15.04 9.73 -12.20
CA PHE A 75 13.73 10.39 -12.20
C PHE A 75 12.69 9.53 -12.94
N GLY A 76 13.01 9.07 -14.15
CA GLY A 76 12.11 8.26 -14.97
C GLY A 76 11.77 6.92 -14.32
N TRP A 77 12.72 6.27 -13.64
CA TRP A 77 12.45 5.00 -12.95
C TRP A 77 11.42 5.14 -11.84
N ARG A 78 11.44 6.27 -11.11
CA ARG A 78 10.74 6.46 -9.82
C ARG A 78 9.47 7.29 -9.91
N MET A 79 9.27 8.10 -10.97
CA MET A 79 8.13 9.03 -11.03
C MET A 79 6.76 8.33 -10.98
N ALA A 80 6.65 7.13 -11.54
CA ALA A 80 5.42 6.34 -11.42
C ALA A 80 5.15 5.97 -9.95
N GLY A 81 6.19 5.55 -9.20
CA GLY A 81 6.08 5.27 -7.76
C GLY A 81 5.55 6.47 -6.97
N ALA A 82 6.06 7.69 -7.25
CA ALA A 82 5.58 8.92 -6.62
C ALA A 82 4.08 9.16 -6.87
N THR A 83 3.61 8.91 -8.10
CA THR A 83 2.20 9.04 -8.46
C THR A 83 1.34 8.05 -7.67
N PHE A 84 1.71 6.78 -7.61
CA PHE A 84 0.96 5.76 -6.88
C PHE A 84 1.02 5.97 -5.36
N GLY A 85 2.11 6.49 -4.82
CA GLY A 85 2.18 6.89 -3.41
C GLY A 85 1.21 8.04 -3.08
N ALA A 86 1.11 9.05 -3.94
CA ALA A 86 0.14 10.13 -3.79
C ALA A 86 -1.31 9.62 -3.87
N LEU A 87 -1.61 8.70 -4.81
CA LEU A 87 -2.92 8.04 -4.92
C LEU A 87 -3.26 7.22 -3.67
N THR A 88 -2.27 6.55 -3.06
CA THR A 88 -2.46 5.85 -1.79
C THR A 88 -2.93 6.80 -0.68
N LEU A 89 -2.28 7.97 -0.57
CA LEU A 89 -2.62 8.96 0.45
C LEU A 89 -4.03 9.51 0.27
N VAL A 90 -4.43 9.78 -0.97
CA VAL A 90 -5.80 10.21 -1.32
C VAL A 90 -6.82 9.14 -0.93
N ALA A 91 -6.55 7.87 -1.21
CA ALA A 91 -7.42 6.77 -0.84
C ALA A 91 -7.59 6.64 0.68
N ILE A 92 -6.50 6.82 1.45
CA ILE A 92 -6.53 6.80 2.93
C ILE A 92 -7.37 7.96 3.48
N PHE A 93 -7.24 9.17 2.90
CA PHE A 93 -8.07 10.31 3.28
C PHE A 93 -9.56 10.00 3.07
N PHE A 94 -9.96 9.54 1.88
CA PHE A 94 -11.34 9.20 1.58
C PHE A 94 -11.86 8.04 2.44
N TRP A 95 -11.05 7.00 2.63
CA TRP A 95 -11.44 5.84 3.43
C TRP A 95 -11.67 6.22 4.90
N THR A 96 -10.77 7.01 5.49
CA THR A 96 -10.94 7.51 6.85
C THR A 96 -12.17 8.41 6.98
N TYR A 97 -12.39 9.30 6.00
CA TYR A 97 -13.60 10.13 5.97
C TYR A 97 -14.87 9.29 5.86
N LEU A 98 -14.86 8.25 5.04
CA LEU A 98 -15.98 7.32 4.89
C LEU A 98 -16.29 6.59 6.20
N LEU A 99 -15.27 6.15 6.94
CA LEU A 99 -15.42 5.41 8.20
C LEU A 99 -15.90 6.30 9.35
N LEU A 100 -15.33 7.49 9.49
CA LEU A 100 -15.49 8.31 10.69
C LEU A 100 -16.46 9.48 10.51
N ARG A 101 -16.76 9.88 9.28
CA ARG A 101 -17.55 11.06 8.93
C ARG A 101 -17.04 12.36 9.59
N ASP A 102 -15.75 12.36 9.94
CA ASP A 102 -15.05 13.48 10.57
C ASP A 102 -13.93 13.96 9.62
N TYR A 103 -14.11 15.15 9.07
CA TYR A 103 -13.17 15.76 8.12
C TYR A 103 -11.80 16.03 8.76
N THR A 104 -11.78 16.49 10.01
CA THR A 104 -10.52 16.81 10.72
C THR A 104 -9.72 15.54 10.99
N LEU A 105 -10.38 14.44 11.36
CA LEU A 105 -9.70 13.16 11.56
C LEU A 105 -9.24 12.54 10.25
N ALA A 106 -9.99 12.68 9.15
CA ALA A 106 -9.54 12.25 7.83
C ALA A 106 -8.26 12.99 7.39
N LEU A 107 -8.20 14.31 7.62
CA LEU A 107 -6.96 15.08 7.41
C LEU A 107 -5.83 14.64 8.33
N THR A 108 -6.14 14.32 9.59
CA THR A 108 -5.15 13.83 10.55
C THR A 108 -4.58 12.49 10.12
N ALA A 109 -5.43 11.55 9.67
CA ALA A 109 -4.99 10.25 9.15
C ALA A 109 -4.09 10.42 7.92
N ALA A 110 -4.50 11.25 6.95
CA ALA A 110 -3.70 11.55 5.76
C ALA A 110 -2.37 12.21 6.16
N GLY A 111 -2.37 13.18 7.08
CA GLY A 111 -1.16 13.83 7.57
C GLY A 111 -0.20 12.88 8.29
N LEU A 112 -0.70 12.01 9.19
CA LEU A 112 0.12 10.99 9.86
C LEU A 112 0.69 9.97 8.87
N THR A 113 -0.10 9.59 7.85
CA THR A 113 0.36 8.68 6.80
C THR A 113 1.37 9.35 5.88
N PHE A 114 1.20 10.63 5.53
CA PHE A 114 2.16 11.40 4.75
C PHE A 114 3.50 11.52 5.48
N LEU A 115 3.45 11.76 6.79
CA LEU A 115 4.62 11.83 7.67
C LEU A 115 5.16 10.45 8.07
N ASN A 116 4.53 9.36 7.63
CA ASN A 116 5.10 8.04 7.80
C ASN A 116 6.24 7.85 6.79
N ASN A 117 7.45 7.70 7.32
CA ASN A 117 8.66 7.58 6.53
C ASN A 117 8.60 6.44 5.49
N PHE A 118 7.85 5.36 5.77
CA PHE A 118 7.63 4.28 4.80
C PHE A 118 6.95 4.79 3.53
N LEU A 119 5.90 5.60 3.65
CA LEU A 119 5.24 6.14 2.46
C LEU A 119 6.20 7.02 1.65
N PHE A 120 6.94 7.89 2.33
CA PHE A 120 7.88 8.78 1.67
C PHE A 120 8.95 8.01 0.89
N VAL A 121 9.63 7.05 1.53
CA VAL A 121 10.71 6.29 0.88
C VAL A 121 10.15 5.42 -0.24
N MET A 122 9.09 4.63 0.03
CA MET A 122 8.51 3.70 -0.96
C MET A 122 7.88 4.43 -2.17
N SER A 123 7.46 5.67 -2.02
CA SER A 123 6.99 6.51 -3.14
C SER A 123 8.12 7.05 -4.01
N ARG A 124 9.37 6.96 -3.56
CA ARG A 124 10.56 7.53 -4.21
C ARG A 124 11.53 6.47 -4.75
N VAL A 125 11.10 5.22 -4.75
CA VAL A 125 11.84 4.07 -5.30
C VAL A 125 10.95 3.30 -6.29
N ALA A 126 11.57 2.70 -7.30
CA ALA A 126 10.86 1.92 -8.32
C ALA A 126 10.59 0.49 -7.82
N MET A 127 9.75 0.38 -6.79
CA MET A 127 9.38 -0.89 -6.14
C MET A 127 7.96 -1.30 -6.51
N LEU A 128 7.68 -2.60 -6.58
CA LEU A 128 6.34 -3.10 -6.91
C LEU A 128 5.31 -2.80 -5.82
N ASP A 129 5.78 -2.59 -4.58
CA ASP A 129 4.95 -2.47 -3.38
C ASP A 129 4.05 -1.24 -3.41
N VAL A 130 4.54 -0.11 -3.89
CA VAL A 130 3.76 1.13 -3.96
C VAL A 130 2.61 1.01 -4.96
N PHE A 131 2.81 0.28 -6.07
CA PHE A 131 1.78 0.10 -7.10
C PHE A 131 0.65 -0.80 -6.61
N TYR A 132 1.00 -2.01 -6.14
CA TYR A 132 -0.05 -2.93 -5.70
C TYR A 132 -0.84 -2.39 -4.53
N PHE A 133 -0.18 -1.71 -3.57
CA PHE A 133 -0.84 -1.21 -2.38
C PHE A 133 -1.76 -0.01 -2.67
N ALA A 134 -1.42 0.83 -3.63
CA ALA A 134 -2.34 1.87 -4.10
C ALA A 134 -3.64 1.27 -4.64
N PHE A 135 -3.57 0.26 -5.49
CA PHE A 135 -4.75 -0.45 -5.97
C PHE A 135 -5.54 -1.12 -4.84
N VAL A 136 -4.86 -1.74 -3.88
CA VAL A 136 -5.47 -2.33 -2.68
C VAL A 136 -6.25 -1.28 -1.89
N MET A 137 -5.68 -0.10 -1.63
CA MET A 137 -6.35 0.97 -0.87
C MET A 137 -7.59 1.51 -1.59
N TRP A 138 -7.53 1.71 -2.90
CA TRP A 138 -8.71 2.08 -3.69
C TRP A 138 -9.75 0.95 -3.75
N GLY A 139 -9.32 -0.31 -3.80
CA GLY A 139 -10.18 -1.49 -3.72
C GLY A 139 -10.92 -1.58 -2.37
N ILE A 140 -10.20 -1.35 -1.26
CA ILE A 140 -10.78 -1.27 0.08
C ILE A 140 -11.79 -0.12 0.15
N LEU A 141 -11.46 1.06 -0.39
CA LEU A 141 -12.35 2.22 -0.39
C LEU A 141 -13.65 1.91 -1.16
N ALA A 142 -13.56 1.36 -2.38
CA ALA A 142 -14.72 1.01 -3.20
C ALA A 142 -15.59 -0.04 -2.51
N PHE A 143 -14.98 -1.09 -1.93
CA PHE A 143 -15.70 -2.09 -1.13
C PHE A 143 -16.40 -1.48 0.09
N THR A 144 -15.68 -0.67 0.86
CA THR A 144 -16.23 -0.05 2.08
C THR A 144 -17.37 0.91 1.72
N ALA A 145 -17.27 1.65 0.61
CA ALA A 145 -18.34 2.49 0.11
C ALA A 145 -19.58 1.65 -0.27
N ALA A 146 -19.38 0.53 -0.97
CA ALA A 146 -20.46 -0.40 -1.29
C ALA A 146 -21.11 -1.02 -0.04
N ALA A 147 -20.32 -1.23 1.02
CA ALA A 147 -20.79 -1.82 2.28
C ALA A 147 -21.58 -0.85 3.16
N LEU A 148 -21.13 0.42 3.25
CA LEU A 148 -21.62 1.36 4.26
C LEU A 148 -22.59 2.43 3.74
N LEU A 149 -22.49 2.79 2.44
CA LEU A 149 -23.33 3.86 1.90
C LEU A 149 -24.72 3.34 1.49
N GLU A 150 -25.71 4.15 1.77
CA GLU A 150 -27.06 3.94 1.22
C GLU A 150 -27.06 4.28 -0.27
N MET A 151 -27.42 3.31 -1.08
CA MET A 151 -27.44 3.44 -2.54
C MET A 151 -28.30 2.35 -3.19
N SER A 152 -28.61 2.54 -4.47
CA SER A 152 -29.29 1.51 -5.25
C SER A 152 -28.44 0.23 -5.38
N VAL A 153 -29.09 -0.91 -5.52
CA VAL A 153 -28.43 -2.22 -5.71
C VAL A 153 -27.50 -2.19 -6.95
N ALA A 154 -27.92 -1.52 -8.02
CA ALA A 154 -27.12 -1.38 -9.23
C ALA A 154 -25.79 -0.67 -8.93
N ARG A 155 -25.81 0.50 -8.27
CA ARG A 155 -24.60 1.26 -7.90
C ARG A 155 -23.69 0.46 -6.96
N ARG A 156 -24.29 -0.30 -6.02
CA ARG A 156 -23.55 -1.18 -5.11
C ARG A 156 -22.81 -2.29 -5.87
N ARG A 157 -23.48 -2.93 -6.84
CA ARG A 157 -22.87 -3.94 -7.71
C ARG A 157 -21.71 -3.35 -8.53
N THR A 158 -21.87 -2.15 -9.07
CA THR A 158 -20.79 -1.45 -9.78
C THR A 158 -19.59 -1.21 -8.89
N LEU A 159 -19.78 -0.69 -7.66
CA LEU A 159 -18.67 -0.45 -6.73
C LEU A 159 -17.96 -1.75 -6.31
N LEU A 160 -18.70 -2.84 -6.14
CA LEU A 160 -18.08 -4.15 -5.88
C LEU A 160 -17.27 -4.63 -7.09
N GLY A 161 -17.78 -4.45 -8.31
CA GLY A 161 -17.02 -4.73 -9.53
C GLY A 161 -15.75 -3.89 -9.66
N VAL A 162 -15.83 -2.59 -9.34
CA VAL A 162 -14.67 -1.68 -9.28
C VAL A 162 -13.68 -2.15 -8.23
N SER A 163 -14.15 -2.56 -7.05
CA SER A 163 -13.28 -3.12 -6.01
C SER A 163 -12.54 -4.36 -6.52
N GLY A 164 -13.25 -5.30 -7.14
CA GLY A 164 -12.64 -6.51 -7.73
C GLY A 164 -11.63 -6.19 -8.82
N LEU A 165 -11.94 -5.25 -9.73
CA LEU A 165 -11.01 -4.77 -10.75
C LEU A 165 -9.71 -4.23 -10.11
N LEU A 166 -9.83 -3.38 -9.09
CA LEU A 166 -8.69 -2.79 -8.41
C LEU A 166 -7.84 -3.85 -7.70
N PHE A 167 -8.46 -4.83 -7.03
CA PHE A 167 -7.71 -5.96 -6.45
C PHE A 167 -7.04 -6.82 -7.51
N GLY A 168 -7.67 -7.03 -8.68
CA GLY A 168 -7.07 -7.72 -9.81
C GLY A 168 -5.84 -6.99 -10.35
N LEU A 169 -5.91 -5.66 -10.51
CA LEU A 169 -4.77 -4.81 -10.89
C LEU A 169 -3.67 -4.85 -9.83
N GLY A 170 -4.03 -4.79 -8.54
CA GLY A 170 -3.07 -4.94 -7.45
C GLY A 170 -2.36 -6.29 -7.50
N THR A 171 -3.10 -7.39 -7.72
CA THR A 171 -2.53 -8.74 -7.87
C THR A 171 -1.62 -8.83 -9.09
N ALA A 172 -1.97 -8.17 -10.19
CA ALA A 172 -1.15 -8.09 -11.39
C ALA A 172 0.14 -7.26 -11.21
N CYS A 173 0.23 -6.46 -10.14
CA CYS A 173 1.49 -5.83 -9.71
C CYS A 173 2.28 -6.73 -8.75
N LYS A 174 1.63 -7.34 -7.76
CA LYS A 174 2.24 -8.22 -6.75
C LYS A 174 1.17 -9.09 -6.08
N TRP A 175 1.42 -10.38 -5.91
CA TRP A 175 0.45 -11.35 -5.35
C TRP A 175 -0.05 -11.01 -3.94
N ASN A 176 0.68 -10.20 -3.19
CA ASN A 176 0.30 -9.76 -1.84
C ASN A 176 -1.09 -9.10 -1.77
N ALA A 177 -1.59 -8.56 -2.86
CA ALA A 177 -2.94 -7.99 -2.94
C ALA A 177 -4.04 -9.04 -2.67
N VAL A 178 -3.80 -10.32 -3.02
CA VAL A 178 -4.75 -11.43 -2.83
C VAL A 178 -5.12 -11.60 -1.36
N VAL A 179 -4.16 -11.43 -0.45
CA VAL A 179 -4.40 -11.62 0.99
C VAL A 179 -5.43 -10.60 1.51
N THR A 180 -5.33 -9.35 1.05
CA THR A 180 -6.32 -8.31 1.41
C THR A 180 -7.66 -8.55 0.72
N LEU A 181 -7.66 -9.05 -0.53
CA LEU A 181 -8.88 -9.46 -1.22
C LEU A 181 -9.61 -10.60 -0.47
N CYS A 182 -8.89 -11.59 0.06
CA CYS A 182 -9.48 -12.63 0.89
C CYS A 182 -10.12 -12.05 2.16
N ALA A 183 -9.49 -11.08 2.80
CA ALA A 183 -10.07 -10.39 3.96
C ALA A 183 -11.34 -9.61 3.59
N VAL A 184 -11.36 -8.94 2.44
CA VAL A 184 -12.56 -8.28 1.89
C VAL A 184 -13.66 -9.30 1.60
N GLY A 185 -13.33 -10.46 1.02
CA GLY A 185 -14.25 -11.57 0.80
C GLY A 185 -14.88 -12.09 2.10
N LEU A 186 -14.07 -12.24 3.16
CA LEU A 186 -14.55 -12.61 4.48
C LEU A 186 -15.54 -11.58 5.05
N VAL A 187 -15.20 -10.29 4.97
CA VAL A 187 -16.11 -9.20 5.41
C VAL A 187 -17.40 -9.24 4.58
N ALA A 188 -17.32 -9.39 3.26
CA ALA A 188 -18.47 -9.49 2.38
C ALA A 188 -19.37 -10.68 2.76
N ALA A 189 -18.78 -11.84 3.07
CA ALA A 189 -19.52 -13.02 3.52
C ALA A 189 -20.26 -12.76 4.84
N VAL A 190 -19.60 -12.12 5.82
CA VAL A 190 -20.24 -11.75 7.10
C VAL A 190 -21.40 -10.78 6.88
N LEU A 191 -21.20 -9.73 6.05
CA LEU A 191 -22.26 -8.76 5.73
C LEU A 191 -23.46 -9.43 5.03
N TYR A 192 -23.19 -10.36 4.13
CA TYR A 192 -24.20 -11.12 3.41
C TYR A 192 -24.98 -12.03 4.37
N LEU A 193 -24.30 -12.81 5.20
CA LEU A 193 -24.94 -13.74 6.15
C LEU A 193 -25.80 -13.01 7.18
N ARG A 194 -25.32 -11.86 7.68
CA ARG A 194 -26.04 -11.01 8.63
C ARG A 194 -27.07 -10.08 7.99
N ASN A 195 -27.12 -10.04 6.65
CA ASN A 195 -27.93 -9.09 5.87
C ASN A 195 -27.77 -7.62 6.28
N THR A 196 -26.56 -7.24 6.67
CA THR A 196 -26.27 -5.89 7.12
C THR A 196 -26.39 -4.93 5.94
N HIS A 197 -27.06 -3.80 6.13
CA HIS A 197 -27.31 -2.77 5.09
C HIS A 197 -27.92 -3.34 3.78
N GLY A 198 -28.74 -4.41 3.88
CA GLY A 198 -29.37 -5.03 2.71
C GLY A 198 -28.37 -5.71 1.76
N PHE A 199 -27.23 -6.16 2.27
CA PHE A 199 -26.15 -6.75 1.46
C PHE A 199 -26.61 -8.04 0.76
N ARG A 200 -27.61 -8.73 1.30
CA ARG A 200 -28.21 -9.96 0.70
C ARG A 200 -28.89 -9.70 -0.64
N SER A 201 -29.39 -8.48 -0.88
CA SER A 201 -30.04 -8.09 -2.14
C SER A 201 -29.07 -8.04 -3.34
N ILE A 202 -27.75 -8.05 -3.11
CA ILE A 202 -26.73 -8.09 -4.15
C ILE A 202 -26.76 -9.44 -4.88
N GLY A 203 -27.01 -10.53 -4.15
CA GLY A 203 -26.96 -11.90 -4.62
C GLY A 203 -25.54 -12.50 -4.61
N LEU A 204 -25.45 -13.80 -4.29
CA LEU A 204 -24.17 -14.52 -4.22
C LEU A 204 -23.42 -14.57 -5.55
N THR A 205 -24.15 -14.72 -6.66
CA THR A 205 -23.57 -14.72 -8.01
C THR A 205 -22.85 -13.41 -8.32
N THR A 206 -23.44 -12.27 -7.94
CA THR A 206 -22.80 -10.97 -8.13
C THR A 206 -21.59 -10.80 -7.23
N LEU A 207 -21.64 -11.25 -5.97
CA LEU A 207 -20.49 -11.23 -5.08
C LEU A 207 -19.36 -12.09 -5.60
N GLY A 208 -19.65 -13.31 -6.05
CA GLY A 208 -18.69 -14.20 -6.69
C GLY A 208 -18.10 -13.59 -7.97
N ALA A 209 -18.96 -13.04 -8.83
CA ALA A 209 -18.49 -12.33 -10.02
C ALA A 209 -17.56 -11.17 -9.68
N ALA A 210 -17.95 -10.32 -8.74
CA ALA A 210 -17.18 -9.11 -8.38
C ALA A 210 -15.87 -9.41 -7.63
N LEU A 211 -15.87 -10.36 -6.69
CA LEU A 211 -14.72 -10.58 -5.79
C LEU A 211 -13.88 -11.81 -6.15
N ILE A 212 -14.30 -12.63 -7.11
CA ILE A 212 -13.53 -13.78 -7.58
C ILE A 212 -13.27 -13.67 -9.09
N PHE A 213 -14.33 -13.63 -9.90
CA PHE A 213 -14.18 -13.67 -11.36
C PHE A 213 -13.48 -12.40 -11.90
N VAL A 214 -13.96 -11.21 -11.52
CA VAL A 214 -13.37 -9.94 -12.00
C VAL A 214 -11.89 -9.79 -11.61
N PRO A 215 -11.43 -10.05 -10.37
CA PRO A 215 -10.01 -10.02 -10.04
C PRO A 215 -9.19 -11.00 -10.88
N ILE A 216 -9.65 -12.24 -11.02
CA ILE A 216 -8.96 -13.27 -11.82
C ILE A 216 -8.87 -12.84 -13.28
N ALA A 217 -9.99 -12.42 -13.89
CA ALA A 217 -10.00 -11.96 -15.27
C ALA A 217 -9.06 -10.78 -15.50
N THR A 218 -9.06 -9.80 -14.58
CA THR A 218 -8.16 -8.64 -14.62
C THR A 218 -6.70 -9.06 -14.52
N TYR A 219 -6.39 -9.95 -13.59
CA TYR A 219 -5.05 -10.51 -13.42
C TYR A 219 -4.57 -11.22 -14.69
N VAL A 220 -5.39 -12.12 -15.25
CA VAL A 220 -5.07 -12.86 -16.48
C VAL A 220 -4.85 -11.90 -17.65
N LEU A 221 -5.76 -10.94 -17.84
CA LEU A 221 -5.66 -9.97 -18.93
C LEU A 221 -4.41 -9.08 -18.83
N ALA A 222 -3.89 -8.84 -17.62
CA ALA A 222 -2.65 -8.07 -17.44
C ALA A 222 -1.40 -8.76 -18.04
N TYR A 223 -1.45 -10.07 -18.31
CA TYR A 223 -0.38 -10.80 -19.01
C TYR A 223 -0.44 -10.67 -20.54
N LEU A 224 -1.56 -10.25 -21.11
CA LEU A 224 -1.72 -10.13 -22.55
C LEU A 224 -0.64 -9.22 -23.20
N PRO A 225 -0.36 -8.00 -22.67
CA PRO A 225 0.71 -7.17 -23.22
C PRO A 225 2.10 -7.81 -23.08
N LEU A 226 2.35 -8.57 -21.99
CA LEU A 226 3.61 -9.29 -21.80
C LEU A 226 3.79 -10.38 -22.85
N CYS A 227 2.76 -11.23 -23.03
CA CYS A 227 2.79 -12.31 -24.03
C CYS A 227 3.00 -11.73 -25.44
N TYR A 228 2.29 -10.66 -25.80
CA TYR A 228 2.48 -9.98 -27.08
C TYR A 228 3.91 -9.46 -27.24
N ARG A 229 4.46 -8.82 -26.18
CA ARG A 229 5.78 -8.19 -26.24
C ARG A 229 6.94 -9.18 -26.42
N PHE A 230 6.82 -10.35 -25.80
CA PHE A 230 7.86 -11.39 -25.85
C PHE A 230 7.50 -12.54 -26.81
N HIS A 231 6.55 -12.35 -27.71
CA HIS A 231 6.10 -13.34 -28.70
C HIS A 231 5.72 -14.70 -28.06
N ARG A 232 5.14 -14.66 -26.85
CA ARG A 232 4.64 -15.85 -26.15
C ARG A 232 3.16 -16.08 -26.48
N ALA A 233 2.73 -17.33 -26.46
CA ALA A 233 1.31 -17.66 -26.61
C ALA A 233 0.51 -17.15 -25.40
N PHE A 234 -0.63 -16.48 -25.66
CA PHE A 234 -1.59 -16.18 -24.60
C PHE A 234 -2.54 -17.37 -24.45
N SER A 235 -2.10 -18.38 -23.70
CA SER A 235 -2.81 -19.63 -23.45
C SER A 235 -2.84 -19.97 -21.96
N VAL A 236 -3.78 -20.84 -21.57
CA VAL A 236 -3.89 -21.32 -20.19
C VAL A 236 -2.59 -22.01 -19.74
N THR A 237 -2.01 -22.84 -20.60
CA THR A 237 -0.75 -23.56 -20.32
C THR A 237 0.38 -22.58 -20.02
N GLU A 238 0.61 -21.62 -20.91
CA GLU A 238 1.67 -20.62 -20.74
C GLU A 238 1.47 -19.79 -19.45
N LEU A 239 0.23 -19.37 -19.17
CA LEU A 239 -0.09 -18.63 -17.95
C LEU A 239 0.16 -19.48 -16.69
N VAL A 240 -0.20 -20.75 -16.71
CA VAL A 240 0.07 -21.67 -15.60
C VAL A 240 1.58 -21.84 -15.40
N GLU A 241 2.34 -22.03 -16.47
CA GLU A 241 3.79 -22.16 -16.39
C GLU A 241 4.47 -20.92 -15.81
N MET A 242 4.11 -19.71 -16.28
CA MET A 242 4.59 -18.46 -15.71
C MET A 242 4.29 -18.34 -14.21
N ASN A 243 3.07 -18.65 -13.81
CA ASN A 243 2.66 -18.55 -12.41
C ASN A 243 3.30 -19.64 -11.54
N MET A 244 3.50 -20.85 -12.07
CA MET A 244 4.26 -21.90 -11.39
C MET A 244 5.74 -21.54 -11.22
N PHE A 245 6.32 -20.82 -12.22
CA PHE A 245 7.67 -20.29 -12.09
C PHE A 245 7.75 -19.27 -10.92
N ILE A 246 6.83 -18.29 -10.87
CA ILE A 246 6.74 -17.31 -9.77
C ILE A 246 6.66 -18.03 -8.41
N TRP A 247 5.77 -19.03 -8.30
CA TRP A 247 5.60 -19.80 -7.06
C TRP A 247 6.89 -20.51 -6.66
N ARG A 248 7.50 -21.28 -7.60
CA ARG A 248 8.74 -22.01 -7.36
C ARG A 248 9.87 -21.09 -6.94
N TYR A 249 10.01 -19.94 -7.60
CA TYR A 249 11.03 -18.95 -7.26
C TYR A 249 10.88 -18.49 -5.81
N HIS A 250 9.71 -18.06 -5.40
CA HIS A 250 9.50 -17.54 -4.04
C HIS A 250 9.62 -18.62 -2.95
N VAL A 251 9.24 -19.85 -3.23
CA VAL A 251 9.39 -20.97 -2.27
C VAL A 251 10.84 -21.47 -2.18
N ALA A 252 11.57 -21.47 -3.31
CA ALA A 252 12.93 -22.00 -3.37
C ALA A 252 14.02 -20.95 -3.14
N CYS A 253 13.70 -19.64 -3.24
CA CYS A 253 14.66 -18.55 -3.10
C CYS A 253 15.39 -18.66 -1.75
N PRO A 254 16.72 -18.88 -1.73
CA PRO A 254 17.46 -18.92 -0.49
C PRO A 254 17.42 -17.56 0.19
N GLY A 255 17.19 -17.54 1.50
CA GLY A 255 17.34 -16.33 2.31
C GLY A 255 18.76 -15.79 2.22
N ASN A 256 18.90 -14.48 2.33
CA ASN A 256 20.21 -13.84 2.52
C ASN A 256 20.30 -13.32 3.95
N PRO A 257 21.06 -13.99 4.85
CA PRO A 257 21.13 -13.61 6.26
C PRO A 257 21.55 -12.15 6.51
N ALA A 258 22.27 -11.55 5.54
CA ALA A 258 22.70 -10.15 5.65
C ALA A 258 21.58 -9.14 5.36
N LEU A 259 20.56 -9.56 4.62
CA LEU A 259 19.42 -8.70 4.21
C LEU A 259 18.11 -9.12 4.89
N ASP A 260 18.03 -10.36 5.36
CA ASP A 260 16.80 -10.90 5.93
C ASP A 260 16.56 -10.33 7.33
N VAL A 261 15.41 -9.76 7.51
CA VAL A 261 14.97 -9.18 8.78
C VAL A 261 13.71 -9.88 9.22
N HIS A 262 13.80 -10.68 10.26
CA HIS A 262 12.63 -11.35 10.84
C HIS A 262 11.53 -10.32 11.15
N TRP A 263 10.28 -10.61 10.82
CA TRP A 263 9.14 -9.70 10.93
C TRP A 263 9.00 -9.06 12.33
N SER A 264 9.36 -9.76 13.42
CA SER A 264 9.30 -9.23 14.78
C SER A 264 10.25 -8.06 15.04
N ARG A 265 11.26 -7.87 14.18
CA ARG A 265 12.21 -6.76 14.28
C ARG A 265 11.83 -5.55 13.43
N TRP A 266 10.79 -5.65 12.58
CA TRP A 266 10.38 -4.55 11.71
C TRP A 266 9.94 -3.30 12.45
N PHE A 267 9.52 -3.43 13.69
CA PHE A 267 9.03 -2.33 14.51
C PHE A 267 10.13 -1.44 15.09
N PHE A 268 11.36 -1.93 15.12
CA PHE A 268 12.48 -1.33 15.84
C PHE A 268 13.67 -0.99 14.94
N ARG A 269 13.58 -1.23 13.65
CA ARG A 269 14.75 -1.17 12.79
C ARG A 269 14.72 0.03 11.84
N ALA A 270 15.89 0.69 11.75
CA ALA A 270 16.30 1.48 10.61
C ALA A 270 17.19 0.60 9.75
N THR A 271 16.94 0.48 8.45
CA THR A 271 17.80 -0.27 7.55
C THR A 271 18.47 0.71 6.60
N PRO A 272 19.80 0.92 6.72
CA PRO A 272 20.54 1.57 5.66
C PRO A 272 20.55 0.63 4.45
N GLU A 273 20.11 1.08 3.30
CA GLU A 273 20.29 0.37 2.05
C GLU A 273 21.63 0.76 1.41
N ARG A 274 22.14 -0.15 0.56
CA ARG A 274 23.42 0.02 -0.09
C ARG A 274 23.53 1.40 -0.72
N GLY A 275 24.25 2.24 -0.02
CA GLY A 275 24.77 3.48 -0.53
C GLY A 275 24.16 4.74 0.02
N LEU A 276 22.84 4.99 0.11
CA LEU A 276 22.42 6.40 0.31
C LEU A 276 20.99 6.66 0.78
N SER A 277 20.15 5.66 1.05
CA SER A 277 18.79 5.90 1.55
C SER A 277 18.47 5.04 2.76
N TYR A 278 17.75 5.61 3.71
CA TYR A 278 17.32 4.90 4.90
C TYR A 278 15.82 4.62 4.86
N LEU A 279 15.45 3.39 5.10
CA LEU A 279 14.07 3.01 5.37
C LEU A 279 13.91 2.81 6.87
N MET A 280 13.10 3.63 7.50
CA MET A 280 12.69 3.48 8.89
C MET A 280 11.28 4.02 9.08
N GLY A 281 10.52 3.44 10.01
CA GLY A 281 9.21 3.97 10.37
C GLY A 281 9.31 5.31 11.12
N ASN A 282 8.31 6.17 10.98
CA ASN A 282 8.16 7.31 11.88
C ASN A 282 7.85 6.80 13.28
N PHE A 283 8.75 7.01 14.23
CA PHE A 283 8.65 6.49 15.59
C PHE A 283 7.32 6.86 16.26
N VAL A 284 6.88 8.11 16.10
CA VAL A 284 5.61 8.58 16.68
C VAL A 284 4.42 7.81 16.09
N VAL A 285 4.38 7.68 14.75
CA VAL A 285 3.28 7.00 14.06
C VAL A 285 3.29 5.49 14.34
N VAL A 286 4.46 4.86 14.35
CA VAL A 286 4.60 3.42 14.54
C VAL A 286 4.20 3.02 15.95
N TRP A 287 4.78 3.64 16.97
CA TRP A 287 4.53 3.21 18.36
C TRP A 287 3.14 3.58 18.87
N LEU A 288 2.69 4.80 18.60
CA LEU A 288 1.33 5.18 18.96
C LEU A 288 0.29 4.41 18.12
N GLY A 289 0.63 4.09 16.89
CA GLY A 289 -0.19 3.24 16.02
C GLY A 289 -0.37 1.83 16.57
N PHE A 290 0.66 1.22 17.17
CA PHE A 290 0.52 -0.10 17.84
C PHE A 290 -0.41 -0.02 19.05
N VAL A 291 -0.22 0.98 19.89
CA VAL A 291 -1.14 1.18 21.03
C VAL A 291 -2.57 1.38 20.51
N ALA A 292 -2.76 2.18 19.47
CA ALA A 292 -4.05 2.42 18.87
C ALA A 292 -4.66 1.13 18.26
N LEU A 293 -3.86 0.30 17.59
CA LEU A 293 -4.31 -0.99 17.07
C LEU A 293 -4.76 -1.94 18.18
N ALA A 294 -4.00 -2.02 19.28
CA ALA A 294 -4.37 -2.83 20.43
C ALA A 294 -5.73 -2.38 21.01
N VAL A 295 -5.94 -1.05 21.11
CA VAL A 295 -7.22 -0.47 21.53
C VAL A 295 -8.32 -0.79 20.52
N CYS A 296 -8.06 -0.65 19.20
CA CYS A 296 -9.04 -0.99 18.16
C CYS A 296 -9.42 -2.48 18.24
N ALA A 297 -8.44 -3.38 18.34
CA ALA A 297 -8.68 -4.82 18.46
C ALA A 297 -9.52 -5.15 19.69
N TRP A 298 -9.15 -4.60 20.85
CA TRP A 298 -9.91 -4.79 22.09
C TRP A 298 -11.35 -4.28 21.97
N ARG A 299 -11.57 -3.10 21.42
CA ARG A 299 -12.91 -2.53 21.23
C ARG A 299 -13.71 -3.37 20.23
N PHE A 300 -13.11 -3.82 19.14
CA PHE A 300 -13.79 -4.69 18.19
C PHE A 300 -14.26 -5.98 18.83
N LEU A 301 -13.43 -6.64 19.63
CA LEU A 301 -13.80 -7.86 20.36
C LEU A 301 -14.91 -7.64 21.37
N ARG A 302 -15.03 -6.43 21.94
CA ARG A 302 -16.07 -6.09 22.92
C ARG A 302 -17.40 -5.64 22.32
N SER A 303 -17.39 -4.92 21.21
CA SER A 303 -18.56 -4.23 20.66
C SER A 303 -18.82 -4.47 19.18
N PHE A 304 -17.97 -5.25 18.50
CA PHE A 304 -18.01 -5.46 17.04
C PHE A 304 -18.05 -4.15 16.26
N ALA A 305 -17.43 -3.10 16.78
CA ALA A 305 -17.38 -1.79 16.16
C ALA A 305 -16.64 -1.85 14.82
N LEU A 306 -17.32 -1.49 13.73
CA LEU A 306 -16.86 -1.74 12.37
C LEU A 306 -15.57 -0.98 11.98
N PRO A 307 -15.40 0.35 12.28
CA PRO A 307 -14.16 1.06 11.98
C PRO A 307 -12.94 0.42 12.63
N GLU A 308 -13.04 0.06 13.91
CA GLU A 308 -12.01 -0.60 14.67
C GLU A 308 -11.67 -1.98 14.09
N GLY A 309 -12.71 -2.75 13.72
CA GLY A 309 -12.56 -4.07 13.12
C GLY A 309 -11.86 -4.04 11.76
N LEU A 310 -12.27 -3.14 10.88
CA LEU A 310 -11.67 -3.03 9.53
C LEU A 310 -10.21 -2.61 9.59
N VAL A 311 -9.86 -1.60 10.41
CA VAL A 311 -8.47 -1.16 10.54
C VAL A 311 -7.59 -2.26 11.12
N THR A 312 -8.06 -2.95 12.16
CA THR A 312 -7.33 -4.08 12.76
C THR A 312 -7.17 -5.23 11.77
N LEU A 313 -8.24 -5.60 11.05
CA LEU A 313 -8.22 -6.69 10.08
C LEU A 313 -7.22 -6.39 8.95
N PHE A 314 -7.31 -5.22 8.32
CA PHE A 314 -6.42 -4.90 7.19
C PHE A 314 -4.96 -4.72 7.61
N TYR A 315 -4.70 -4.19 8.80
CA TYR A 315 -3.36 -4.22 9.36
C TYR A 315 -2.87 -5.66 9.56
N ALA A 316 -3.69 -6.49 10.25
CA ALA A 316 -3.31 -7.84 10.62
C ALA A 316 -3.03 -8.73 9.40
N VAL A 317 -3.89 -8.71 8.37
CA VAL A 317 -3.69 -9.57 7.19
C VAL A 317 -2.46 -9.16 6.39
N ASN A 318 -2.16 -7.86 6.29
CA ASN A 318 -0.95 -7.37 5.61
C ASN A 318 0.32 -7.68 6.39
N LEU A 319 0.27 -7.89 7.71
CA LEU A 319 1.39 -8.31 8.52
C LEU A 319 1.49 -9.85 8.59
N LEU A 320 0.39 -10.52 8.91
CA LEU A 320 0.37 -11.96 9.20
C LEU A 320 0.66 -12.82 7.98
N GLN A 321 0.47 -12.34 6.76
CA GLN A 321 0.90 -13.05 5.57
C GLN A 321 2.39 -13.43 5.63
N TRP A 322 3.23 -12.57 6.20
CA TRP A 322 4.67 -12.80 6.35
C TRP A 322 5.03 -13.75 7.49
N VAL A 323 4.08 -14.01 8.39
CA VAL A 323 4.21 -14.98 9.48
C VAL A 323 3.73 -16.36 9.02
N LEU A 324 2.65 -16.41 8.24
CA LEU A 324 1.93 -17.62 7.87
C LEU A 324 2.41 -18.25 6.57
N ILE A 325 2.85 -17.43 5.61
CA ILE A 325 3.36 -17.92 4.33
C ILE A 325 4.84 -18.24 4.50
N PRO A 326 5.27 -19.49 4.33
CA PRO A 326 6.67 -19.87 4.47
C PRO A 326 7.48 -19.19 3.35
N GLN A 327 8.16 -18.13 3.70
CA GLN A 327 9.13 -17.46 2.83
C GLN A 327 10.51 -17.55 3.47
N LYS A 328 11.50 -17.81 2.64
CA LYS A 328 12.90 -17.88 3.11
C LYS A 328 13.54 -16.49 3.23
N ARG A 329 13.01 -15.50 2.53
CA ARG A 329 13.52 -14.13 2.52
C ARG A 329 12.48 -13.14 3.03
N LEU A 330 12.77 -12.48 4.14
CA LEU A 330 11.95 -11.41 4.72
C LEU A 330 12.77 -10.12 4.74
N VAL A 331 12.26 -9.08 4.10
CA VAL A 331 12.91 -7.77 4.00
C VAL A 331 12.07 -6.69 4.66
N TYR A 332 12.73 -5.66 5.17
CA TYR A 332 12.08 -4.65 6.01
C TYR A 332 11.01 -3.83 5.28
N TYR A 333 11.14 -3.57 3.99
CA TYR A 333 10.14 -2.81 3.23
C TYR A 333 8.80 -3.55 3.10
N TYR A 334 8.72 -4.84 3.39
CA TYR A 334 7.43 -5.57 3.46
C TYR A 334 6.52 -5.05 4.58
N TYR A 335 7.06 -4.26 5.50
CA TYR A 335 6.25 -3.60 6.52
C TYR A 335 5.53 -2.34 5.99
N TYR A 336 5.82 -1.87 4.77
CA TYR A 336 5.16 -0.70 4.19
C TYR A 336 3.62 -0.80 4.19
N PRO A 337 2.97 -1.86 3.64
CA PRO A 337 1.52 -1.94 3.60
C PRO A 337 0.85 -1.94 4.99
N PRO A 338 1.26 -2.76 5.97
CA PRO A 338 0.67 -2.67 7.30
C PRO A 338 0.90 -1.31 7.96
N ALA A 339 2.06 -0.68 7.78
CA ALA A 339 2.36 0.61 8.38
C ALA A 339 1.42 1.74 7.94
N MET A 340 0.78 1.62 6.76
CA MET A 340 -0.16 2.63 6.26
C MET A 340 -1.47 2.69 7.06
N PHE A 341 -1.84 1.64 7.77
CA PHE A 341 -3.04 1.60 8.61
C PHE A 341 -2.83 2.21 10.01
N LEU A 342 -1.57 2.48 10.42
CA LEU A 342 -1.26 2.97 11.76
C LEU A 342 -1.80 4.38 12.01
N GLY A 343 -1.66 5.29 11.05
CA GLY A 343 -2.22 6.64 11.14
C GLY A 343 -3.75 6.62 11.24
N VAL A 344 -4.40 5.69 10.52
CA VAL A 344 -5.86 5.51 10.60
C VAL A 344 -6.26 4.95 11.97
N ALA A 345 -5.52 3.97 12.51
CA ALA A 345 -5.79 3.42 13.84
C ALA A 345 -5.75 4.51 14.94
N ILE A 346 -4.73 5.38 14.89
CA ILE A 346 -4.63 6.53 15.81
C ILE A 346 -5.88 7.41 15.71
N THR A 347 -6.34 7.73 14.51
CA THR A 347 -7.52 8.58 14.31
C THR A 347 -8.82 7.92 14.73
N VAL A 348 -8.96 6.60 14.57
CA VAL A 348 -10.12 5.83 15.09
C VAL A 348 -10.17 5.91 16.62
N VAL A 349 -9.03 5.80 17.29
CA VAL A 349 -8.97 5.97 18.76
C VAL A 349 -9.33 7.40 19.15
N LEU A 350 -8.77 8.42 18.49
CA LEU A 350 -9.10 9.82 18.72
C LEU A 350 -10.60 10.10 18.53
N TRP A 351 -11.22 9.46 17.54
CA TRP A 351 -12.66 9.60 17.26
C TRP A 351 -13.53 9.18 18.45
N ARG A 352 -13.07 8.19 19.23
CA ARG A 352 -13.77 7.66 20.41
C ARG A 352 -13.46 8.40 21.71
N MET A 353 -12.47 9.30 21.72
CA MET A 353 -12.10 10.00 22.95
C MET A 353 -13.12 11.08 23.30
N PRO A 354 -13.53 11.19 24.58
CA PRO A 354 -14.46 12.22 25.05
C PRO A 354 -13.87 13.62 24.94
N SER A 355 -12.57 13.76 25.17
CA SER A 355 -11.82 14.99 24.94
C SER A 355 -10.69 14.74 23.95
N ARG A 356 -10.59 15.58 22.93
CA ARG A 356 -9.53 15.55 21.92
C ARG A 356 -8.55 16.71 22.12
N ARG A 357 -8.47 17.22 23.33
CA ARG A 357 -7.57 18.32 23.72
C ARG A 357 -6.69 17.93 24.89
N LEU A 358 -5.44 18.37 24.83
CA LEU A 358 -4.46 18.30 25.91
C LEU A 358 -3.86 19.69 26.05
N PHE A 359 -3.85 20.24 27.26
CA PHE A 359 -3.41 21.63 27.52
C PHE A 359 -4.05 22.66 26.58
N GLY A 360 -5.35 22.50 26.27
CA GLY A 360 -6.08 23.38 25.34
C GLY A 360 -5.80 23.17 23.85
N VAL A 361 -4.79 22.41 23.48
CA VAL A 361 -4.43 22.12 22.08
C VAL A 361 -5.09 20.80 21.62
N ARG A 362 -5.51 20.74 20.34
CA ARG A 362 -6.06 19.50 19.78
C ARG A 362 -4.98 18.42 19.72
N LEU A 363 -5.28 17.21 20.20
CA LEU A 363 -4.36 16.06 20.15
C LEU A 363 -3.89 15.75 18.73
N SER A 364 -4.78 15.90 17.72
CA SER A 364 -4.42 15.73 16.31
C SER A 364 -3.28 16.67 15.87
N VAL A 365 -3.28 17.91 16.33
CA VAL A 365 -2.22 18.88 16.03
C VAL A 365 -0.93 18.49 16.72
N LEU A 366 -0.98 18.12 18.00
CA LEU A 366 0.21 17.69 18.75
C LEU A 366 0.86 16.45 18.10
N LEU A 367 0.06 15.48 17.68
CA LEU A 367 0.53 14.27 17.02
C LEU A 367 1.18 14.59 15.66
N LEU A 368 0.54 15.45 14.85
CA LEU A 368 1.08 15.86 13.57
C LEU A 368 2.39 16.63 13.74
N VAL A 369 2.48 17.53 14.72
CA VAL A 369 3.73 18.28 15.02
C VAL A 369 4.83 17.31 15.46
N ALA A 370 4.55 16.40 16.39
CA ALA A 370 5.54 15.42 16.84
C ALA A 370 6.02 14.51 15.69
N ALA A 371 5.09 14.03 14.85
CA ALA A 371 5.43 13.24 13.68
C ALA A 371 6.23 14.04 12.65
N ALA A 372 5.90 15.32 12.45
CA ALA A 372 6.63 16.21 11.53
C ALA A 372 8.05 16.48 12.01
N ILE A 373 8.25 16.73 13.31
CA ILE A 373 9.60 16.91 13.89
C ILE A 373 10.45 15.66 13.62
N PHE A 374 9.92 14.48 13.91
CA PHE A 374 10.64 13.23 13.65
C PHE A 374 10.90 13.00 12.16
N PHE A 375 9.91 13.28 11.30
CA PHE A 375 10.05 13.18 9.86
C PHE A 375 11.16 14.09 9.33
N LEU A 376 11.17 15.37 9.75
CA LEU A 376 12.20 16.35 9.35
C LEU A 376 13.59 15.95 9.83
N TYR A 377 13.70 15.39 11.02
CA TYR A 377 14.95 14.83 11.52
C TYR A 377 15.50 13.70 10.65
N CYS A 378 14.63 12.82 10.15
CA CYS A 378 15.01 11.69 9.28
C CYS A 378 15.15 12.10 7.81
N TYR A 379 14.56 13.23 7.39
CA TYR A 379 14.40 13.63 5.99
C TYR A 379 15.71 13.65 5.19
N PRO A 380 16.83 14.23 5.66
CA PRO A 380 18.07 14.27 4.88
C PRO A 380 18.57 12.89 4.45
N ARG A 381 18.46 11.91 5.35
CA ARG A 381 18.85 10.52 5.08
C ARG A 381 17.87 9.80 4.15
N MET A 382 16.59 9.95 4.39
CA MET A 382 15.55 9.34 3.54
C MET A 382 15.54 9.92 2.12
N ALA A 383 15.89 11.19 1.99
CA ALA A 383 15.99 11.88 0.71
C ALA A 383 17.35 11.73 0.01
N ALA A 384 18.26 10.93 0.59
CA ALA A 384 19.63 10.74 0.11
C ALA A 384 20.40 12.07 -0.09
N LEU A 385 20.23 13.01 0.84
CA LEU A 385 20.93 14.28 0.85
C LEU A 385 22.23 14.23 1.66
N GLU A 386 22.32 13.28 2.60
CA GLU A 386 23.51 13.04 3.44
C GLU A 386 24.09 11.65 3.15
N SER A 387 25.41 11.51 3.32
CA SER A 387 26.05 10.21 3.29
C SER A 387 25.54 9.35 4.46
N PRO A 388 25.29 8.04 4.24
CA PRO A 388 24.93 7.14 5.33
C PRO A 388 25.99 7.02 6.41
N TYR A 389 27.23 7.44 6.13
CA TYR A 389 28.36 7.42 7.06
C TYR A 389 28.50 8.70 7.88
N ASP A 390 27.80 9.79 7.53
CA ASP A 390 27.80 11.05 8.28
C ASP A 390 26.73 11.00 9.37
N CYS A 391 27.00 10.24 10.43
CA CYS A 391 26.12 10.16 11.60
C CYS A 391 26.36 11.32 12.54
N MET A 392 25.50 12.34 12.51
CA MET A 392 25.55 13.43 13.50
C MET A 392 25.09 12.99 14.91
N PHE A 393 24.20 11.99 15.02
CA PHE A 393 23.76 11.40 16.29
C PHE A 393 23.47 9.91 16.12
N GLY A 394 24.35 9.09 16.68
CA GLY A 394 24.14 7.66 16.93
C GLY A 394 23.76 6.84 15.71
N CYS A 395 24.71 6.20 15.08
CA CYS A 395 24.45 5.08 14.20
C CYS A 395 23.81 3.98 15.03
N TRP A 396 22.54 3.71 14.83
CA TRP A 396 21.90 2.52 15.38
C TRP A 396 22.39 1.33 14.54
N SER A 397 23.45 0.68 15.02
CA SER A 397 23.99 -0.56 14.47
C SER A 397 23.04 -1.73 14.71
#